data_39dd22ce4bc8753df10a515cbedacaf6
#
_entry.id   39dd22ce4bc8753df10a515cbedacaf6
#
_cell.length_a   1.000
_cell.length_b   1.000
_cell.length_c   1.000
_cell.angle_alpha   90.00
_cell.angle_beta   90.00
_cell.angle_gamma   90.00
#
_symmetry.space_group_name_H-M   'P 1'
#
loop_
_entity.id
_entity.type
_entity.pdbx_description
1 polymer ?
#
loop_
_entity_poly.entity_id
_entity_poly.type
_entity_poly.pdbx_seq_one_letter_code
_entity_poly.pdbx_strand_id
1 'polypeptide(L)'
;MLRTHTCGELRLHHVNQQITLAGWVQRVRNKGGLIWVDLRDRYGVTQLIFEEGSTDKALLEKAAQLGREFVVQATGKVLERTSKNDKMATGDIEIKVEELSVLNPAKVPPFIIEDETDGGDELRMRYRYLDLRRNVIREKLQLRHRMMQETRSYMDKQQFIEVETPVLIKSTPEGARDFVVPSRVNPGEFYALPQSPQTFKQLLMVSGFDRYFQIVKCFRDEDLRADRQPEFTQIDCEMAFVNQEDILNTFEGLIKHLFSSVKGVDLGHVPHMTFADAMKYYGN
;
A
#
# COMPACT_ATOMS: atom_id res chain seq x y z
N MET A 1 -18.33 12.50 11.14
CA MET A 1 -17.45 11.33 10.92
C MET A 1 -17.73 10.32 12.02
N LEU A 2 -17.53 9.02 11.74
CA LEU A 2 -17.76 7.96 12.74
C LEU A 2 -16.61 7.82 13.78
N ARG A 3 -15.59 8.64 13.70
CA ARG A 3 -14.48 8.66 14.64
C ARG A 3 -13.87 10.06 14.75
N THR A 4 -13.31 10.37 15.91
CA THR A 4 -12.55 11.61 16.17
C THR A 4 -11.06 11.40 15.94
N HIS A 5 -10.56 10.17 16.25
CA HIS A 5 -9.15 9.80 16.18
C HIS A 5 -8.97 8.45 15.46
N THR A 6 -7.75 8.16 15.02
CA THR A 6 -7.34 6.86 14.51
C THR A 6 -6.82 5.96 15.62
N CYS A 7 -6.80 4.63 15.38
CA CYS A 7 -6.29 3.67 16.36
C CYS A 7 -4.76 3.70 16.54
N GLY A 8 -4.04 4.52 15.79
CA GLY A 8 -2.57 4.61 15.85
C GLY A 8 -2.02 5.92 16.39
N GLU A 9 -2.84 6.97 16.55
CA GLU A 9 -2.32 8.32 16.85
C GLU A 9 -2.33 8.71 18.33
N LEU A 10 -3.10 8.00 19.16
CA LEU A 10 -3.26 8.35 20.58
C LEU A 10 -1.96 8.17 21.37
N ARG A 11 -1.68 9.14 22.26
CA ARG A 11 -0.50 9.18 23.12
C ARG A 11 -0.87 9.74 24.49
N LEU A 12 0.07 9.77 25.44
CA LEU A 12 -0.13 10.28 26.80
C LEU A 12 -0.76 11.69 26.89
N HIS A 13 -0.48 12.57 25.94
CA HIS A 13 -1.06 13.91 25.94
C HIS A 13 -2.58 13.94 25.62
N HIS A 14 -3.16 12.82 25.20
CA HIS A 14 -4.61 12.67 25.02
C HIS A 14 -5.31 12.16 26.31
N VAL A 15 -4.56 11.80 27.36
CA VAL A 15 -5.15 11.33 28.62
C VAL A 15 -6.18 12.32 29.15
N ASN A 16 -7.31 11.80 29.63
CA ASN A 16 -8.52 12.50 30.06
C ASN A 16 -9.41 13.08 28.93
N GLN A 17 -9.01 12.97 27.66
CA GLN A 17 -9.88 13.38 26.56
C GLN A 17 -10.96 12.32 26.27
N GLN A 18 -12.15 12.81 25.92
CA GLN A 18 -13.23 11.99 25.40
C GLN A 18 -13.02 11.81 23.89
N ILE A 19 -12.94 10.58 23.42
CA ILE A 19 -12.67 10.28 22.01
C ILE A 19 -13.60 9.18 21.49
N THR A 20 -13.74 9.11 20.18
CA THR A 20 -14.44 8.05 19.47
C THR A 20 -13.49 7.39 18.46
N LEU A 21 -13.35 6.06 18.57
CA LEU A 21 -12.64 5.23 17.59
C LEU A 21 -13.62 4.39 16.80
N ALA A 22 -13.24 4.05 15.56
CA ALA A 22 -13.93 3.05 14.75
C ALA A 22 -12.90 2.17 14.03
N GLY A 23 -13.12 0.87 14.05
CA GLY A 23 -12.16 -0.09 13.48
C GLY A 23 -12.64 -1.53 13.55
N TRP A 24 -11.72 -2.44 13.32
CA TRP A 24 -11.92 -3.88 13.39
C TRP A 24 -11.41 -4.44 14.71
N VAL A 25 -12.19 -5.31 15.34
CA VAL A 25 -11.78 -6.05 16.54
C VAL A 25 -10.71 -7.07 16.16
N GLN A 26 -9.47 -6.86 16.59
CA GLN A 26 -8.37 -7.79 16.32
C GLN A 26 -8.38 -8.95 17.33
N ARG A 27 -8.53 -8.65 18.60
CA ARG A 27 -8.50 -9.63 19.68
C ARG A 27 -9.42 -9.20 20.84
N VAL A 28 -10.08 -10.16 21.44
CA VAL A 28 -10.83 -9.99 22.68
C VAL A 28 -10.21 -10.88 23.75
N ARG A 29 -9.99 -10.34 24.94
CA ARG A 29 -9.50 -11.07 26.11
C ARG A 29 -10.45 -10.81 27.27
N ASN A 30 -11.05 -11.86 27.80
CA ASN A 30 -11.95 -11.80 28.95
C ASN A 30 -11.33 -12.56 30.13
N LYS A 31 -11.11 -11.89 31.23
CA LYS A 31 -10.57 -12.48 32.49
C LYS A 31 -11.39 -11.99 33.68
N GLY A 32 -12.49 -12.71 33.96
CA GLY A 32 -13.23 -12.54 35.22
C GLY A 32 -13.63 -11.10 35.53
N GLY A 33 -14.53 -10.51 34.76
CA GLY A 33 -15.03 -9.15 34.99
C GLY A 33 -14.22 -8.04 34.32
N LEU A 34 -13.11 -8.37 33.64
CA LEU A 34 -12.29 -7.42 32.91
C LEU A 34 -12.14 -7.86 31.46
N ILE A 35 -12.61 -7.05 30.52
CA ILE A 35 -12.56 -7.32 29.08
C ILE A 35 -11.65 -6.30 28.41
N TRP A 36 -10.65 -6.79 27.67
CA TRP A 36 -9.83 -5.98 26.79
C TRP A 36 -10.13 -6.32 25.35
N VAL A 37 -10.23 -5.28 24.52
CA VAL A 37 -10.43 -5.40 23.09
C VAL A 37 -9.33 -4.62 22.39
N ASP A 38 -8.53 -5.28 21.55
CA ASP A 38 -7.59 -4.63 20.69
C ASP A 38 -8.35 -4.21 19.42
N LEU A 39 -8.57 -2.90 19.27
CA LEU A 39 -9.24 -2.29 18.12
C LEU A 39 -8.20 -1.80 17.12
N ARG A 40 -8.32 -2.24 15.88
CA ARG A 40 -7.37 -1.97 14.80
C ARG A 40 -8.00 -1.16 13.67
N ASP A 41 -7.24 -0.21 13.14
CA ASP A 41 -7.49 0.38 11.82
C ASP A 41 -6.21 0.33 10.96
N ARG A 42 -6.16 1.07 9.85
CA ARG A 42 -4.96 1.10 9.01
C ARG A 42 -3.77 1.82 9.65
N TYR A 43 -3.99 2.60 10.69
CA TYR A 43 -2.97 3.43 11.33
C TYR A 43 -2.33 2.77 12.55
N GLY A 44 -3.03 1.80 13.15
CA GLY A 44 -2.50 1.08 14.30
C GLY A 44 -3.56 0.32 15.07
N VAL A 45 -3.21 0.04 16.33
CA VAL A 45 -4.06 -0.71 17.27
C VAL A 45 -4.15 0.09 18.58
N THR A 46 -5.36 0.20 19.14
CA THR A 46 -5.58 0.78 20.48
C THR A 46 -6.35 -0.20 21.34
N GLN A 47 -5.95 -0.36 22.60
CA GLN A 47 -6.65 -1.19 23.56
C GLN A 47 -7.88 -0.45 24.11
N LEU A 48 -9.01 -1.11 24.09
CA LEU A 48 -10.24 -0.75 24.79
C LEU A 48 -10.34 -1.59 26.06
N ILE A 49 -10.86 -1.00 27.15
CA ILE A 49 -11.07 -1.67 28.42
C ILE A 49 -12.51 -1.49 28.89
N PHE A 50 -13.06 -2.61 29.40
CA PHE A 50 -14.37 -2.69 30.05
C PHE A 50 -14.18 -3.42 31.38
N GLU A 51 -14.59 -2.80 32.47
CA GLU A 51 -14.33 -3.29 33.84
C GLU A 51 -15.64 -3.42 34.61
N GLU A 52 -15.88 -4.58 35.17
CA GLU A 52 -17.03 -4.84 36.07
C GLU A 52 -17.01 -3.87 37.27
N GLY A 53 -18.16 -3.34 37.61
CA GLY A 53 -18.30 -2.33 38.66
C GLY A 53 -18.11 -0.88 38.23
N SER A 54 -17.43 -0.63 37.10
CA SER A 54 -17.26 0.72 36.53
C SER A 54 -17.84 0.87 35.11
N THR A 55 -18.20 -0.24 34.47
CA THR A 55 -18.87 -0.28 33.17
C THR A 55 -20.28 -0.80 33.34
N ASP A 56 -21.24 -0.24 32.62
CA ASP A 56 -22.63 -0.70 32.59
C ASP A 56 -22.72 -2.18 32.19
N LYS A 57 -23.62 -2.95 32.85
CA LYS A 57 -23.74 -4.41 32.64
C LYS A 57 -24.10 -4.75 31.18
N ALA A 58 -24.98 -3.99 30.53
CA ALA A 58 -25.36 -4.22 29.15
C ALA A 58 -24.18 -3.96 28.19
N LEU A 59 -23.34 -2.98 28.51
CA LEU A 59 -22.12 -2.70 27.77
C LEU A 59 -21.07 -3.81 27.91
N LEU A 60 -20.91 -4.37 29.13
CA LEU A 60 -20.04 -5.53 29.38
C LEU A 60 -20.51 -6.78 28.62
N GLU A 61 -21.81 -7.07 28.66
CA GLU A 61 -22.40 -8.19 27.91
C GLU A 61 -22.18 -8.02 26.40
N LYS A 62 -22.33 -6.81 25.87
CA LYS A 62 -22.07 -6.48 24.48
C LYS A 62 -20.59 -6.65 24.13
N ALA A 63 -19.68 -6.21 24.98
CA ALA A 63 -18.23 -6.38 24.79
C ALA A 63 -17.82 -7.84 24.79
N ALA A 64 -18.43 -8.67 25.66
CA ALA A 64 -18.18 -10.11 25.74
C ALA A 64 -18.63 -10.89 24.50
N GLN A 65 -19.58 -10.36 23.73
CA GLN A 65 -20.09 -10.97 22.48
C GLN A 65 -19.28 -10.56 21.23
N LEU A 66 -18.30 -9.68 21.36
CA LEU A 66 -17.48 -9.25 20.23
C LEU A 66 -16.65 -10.42 19.68
N GLY A 67 -16.72 -10.59 18.37
CA GLY A 67 -15.88 -11.53 17.62
C GLY A 67 -14.73 -10.84 16.88
N ARG A 68 -13.74 -11.61 16.46
CA ARG A 68 -12.67 -11.12 15.59
C ARG A 68 -13.26 -10.52 14.32
N GLU A 69 -12.66 -9.41 13.86
CA GLU A 69 -13.01 -8.68 12.65
C GLU A 69 -14.41 -8.03 12.67
N PHE A 70 -15.13 -8.05 13.80
CA PHE A 70 -16.31 -7.20 13.94
C PHE A 70 -15.91 -5.74 13.75
N VAL A 71 -16.72 -4.97 13.05
CA VAL A 71 -16.55 -3.53 12.88
C VAL A 71 -17.30 -2.84 14.00
N VAL A 72 -16.59 -2.09 14.81
CA VAL A 72 -17.19 -1.41 15.97
C VAL A 72 -16.81 0.06 16.00
N GLN A 73 -17.69 0.84 16.62
CA GLN A 73 -17.42 2.20 17.07
C GLN A 73 -17.44 2.19 18.61
N ALA A 74 -16.43 2.77 19.23
CA ALA A 74 -16.29 2.87 20.67
C ALA A 74 -16.01 4.32 21.05
N THR A 75 -16.81 4.86 21.97
CA THR A 75 -16.60 6.18 22.58
C THR A 75 -16.21 5.99 24.02
N GLY A 76 -15.21 6.74 24.48
CA GLY A 76 -14.77 6.64 25.87
C GLY A 76 -13.61 7.58 26.18
N LYS A 77 -13.14 7.49 27.40
CA LYS A 77 -12.09 8.34 27.95
C LYS A 77 -10.73 7.68 27.79
N VAL A 78 -9.74 8.44 27.34
CA VAL A 78 -8.35 7.99 27.29
C VAL A 78 -7.76 7.94 28.69
N LEU A 79 -7.22 6.80 29.06
CA LEU A 79 -6.51 6.59 30.32
C LEU A 79 -5.06 6.19 30.05
N GLU A 80 -4.17 6.50 31.01
CA GLU A 80 -2.84 5.93 31.03
C GLU A 80 -2.91 4.47 31.50
N ARG A 81 -2.23 3.56 30.80
CA ARG A 81 -2.20 2.15 31.16
C ARG A 81 -1.34 1.92 32.40
N THR A 82 -1.83 1.11 33.31
CA THR A 82 -1.06 0.61 34.46
C THR A 82 0.09 -0.29 34.02
N SER A 83 -0.15 -1.14 32.99
CA SER A 83 0.88 -2.01 32.39
C SER A 83 1.13 -1.57 30.95
N LYS A 84 2.22 -0.85 30.73
CA LYS A 84 2.62 -0.33 29.40
C LYS A 84 3.06 -1.46 28.47
N ASN A 85 2.90 -1.25 27.17
CA ASN A 85 3.26 -2.21 26.12
C ASN A 85 4.09 -1.55 25.03
N ASP A 86 5.40 -1.66 25.10
CA ASP A 86 6.36 -1.05 24.18
C ASP A 86 6.26 -1.59 22.73
N LYS A 87 5.52 -2.71 22.52
CA LYS A 87 5.29 -3.28 21.18
C LYS A 87 4.18 -2.57 20.40
N MET A 88 3.48 -1.65 21.01
CA MET A 88 2.39 -0.89 20.40
C MET A 88 2.68 0.61 20.50
N ALA A 89 2.51 1.35 19.41
CA ALA A 89 2.69 2.80 19.40
C ALA A 89 1.74 3.54 20.37
N THR A 90 0.60 2.94 20.70
CA THR A 90 -0.40 3.42 21.67
C THR A 90 -0.32 2.68 23.01
N GLY A 91 0.77 1.96 23.26
CA GLY A 91 0.91 1.03 24.36
C GLY A 91 0.97 1.69 25.76
N ASP A 92 1.11 3.01 25.84
CA ASP A 92 1.07 3.79 27.08
C ASP A 92 -0.36 4.12 27.53
N ILE A 93 -1.34 4.01 26.63
CA ILE A 93 -2.73 4.41 26.88
C ILE A 93 -3.73 3.29 26.57
N GLU A 94 -4.90 3.40 27.14
CA GLU A 94 -6.06 2.59 26.81
C GLU A 94 -7.33 3.44 26.88
N ILE A 95 -8.42 2.94 26.31
CA ILE A 95 -9.70 3.66 26.29
C ILE A 95 -10.67 2.96 27.25
N LYS A 96 -11.08 3.64 28.30
CA LYS A 96 -12.22 3.22 29.12
C LYS A 96 -13.50 3.53 28.33
N VAL A 97 -14.13 2.47 27.84
CA VAL A 97 -15.29 2.62 26.94
C VAL A 97 -16.55 2.93 27.75
N GLU A 98 -17.29 3.91 27.29
CA GLU A 98 -18.57 4.35 27.82
C GLU A 98 -19.73 4.01 26.88
N GLU A 99 -19.44 4.00 25.56
CA GLU A 99 -20.40 3.61 24.52
C GLU A 99 -19.76 2.69 23.50
N LEU A 100 -20.49 1.64 23.11
CA LEU A 100 -20.06 0.69 22.09
C LEU A 100 -21.19 0.42 21.09
N SER A 101 -20.90 0.57 19.83
CA SER A 101 -21.81 0.20 18.73
C SER A 101 -21.16 -0.83 17.83
N VAL A 102 -21.83 -1.96 17.59
CA VAL A 102 -21.44 -2.93 16.57
C VAL A 102 -22.00 -2.43 15.25
N LEU A 103 -21.13 -1.94 14.38
CA LEU A 103 -21.50 -1.42 13.06
C LEU A 103 -21.76 -2.57 12.09
N ASN A 104 -20.95 -3.64 12.19
CA ASN A 104 -21.13 -4.84 11.39
C ASN A 104 -20.48 -6.06 12.06
N PRO A 105 -21.22 -7.15 12.28
CA PRO A 105 -20.62 -8.40 12.73
C PRO A 105 -19.86 -9.07 11.60
N ALA A 106 -18.94 -9.96 11.93
CA ALA A 106 -18.16 -10.76 10.97
C ALA A 106 -18.24 -12.24 11.30
N LYS A 107 -18.14 -13.08 10.27
CA LYS A 107 -17.86 -14.50 10.45
C LYS A 107 -16.43 -14.68 10.92
N VAL A 108 -16.12 -15.83 11.53
CA VAL A 108 -14.76 -16.18 11.92
C VAL A 108 -13.87 -16.17 10.66
N PRO A 109 -12.76 -15.39 10.66
CA PRO A 109 -11.86 -15.37 9.52
C PRO A 109 -11.23 -16.74 9.26
N PRO A 110 -10.91 -17.07 8.00
CA PRO A 110 -10.31 -18.35 7.65
C PRO A 110 -8.86 -18.52 8.14
N PHE A 111 -8.21 -17.44 8.56
CA PHE A 111 -6.87 -17.40 9.15
C PHE A 111 -6.73 -16.18 10.09
N ILE A 112 -5.72 -16.19 10.93
CA ILE A 112 -5.41 -15.08 11.85
C ILE A 112 -4.84 -13.91 11.04
N ILE A 113 -5.50 -12.73 11.14
CA ILE A 113 -5.09 -11.49 10.43
C ILE A 113 -4.07 -10.73 11.30
N GLU A 114 -2.90 -11.31 11.45
CA GLU A 114 -1.73 -10.76 12.16
C GLU A 114 -0.49 -10.98 11.28
N ASP A 115 0.63 -10.31 11.57
CA ASP A 115 1.84 -10.41 10.74
C ASP A 115 2.40 -11.83 10.72
N GLU A 116 2.35 -12.52 11.87
CA GLU A 116 2.51 -13.97 11.94
C GLU A 116 1.13 -14.63 11.87
N THR A 117 0.86 -15.28 10.76
CA THR A 117 -0.43 -15.91 10.46
C THR A 117 -0.30 -17.42 10.33
N ASP A 118 -1.39 -18.14 10.66
CA ASP A 118 -1.56 -19.58 10.43
C ASP A 118 -2.05 -19.91 8.99
N GLY A 119 -2.32 -18.87 8.19
CA GLY A 119 -2.77 -19.02 6.79
C GLY A 119 -1.63 -19.32 5.83
N GLY A 120 -1.69 -20.47 5.14
CA GLY A 120 -0.81 -20.79 4.00
C GLY A 120 -1.05 -19.88 2.80
N ASP A 121 -0.14 -19.92 1.81
CA ASP A 121 -0.18 -19.02 0.64
C ASP A 121 -1.49 -19.17 -0.16
N GLU A 122 -1.97 -20.37 -0.40
CA GLU A 122 -3.20 -20.62 -1.14
C GLU A 122 -4.41 -19.98 -0.45
N LEU A 123 -4.54 -20.15 0.86
CA LEU A 123 -5.64 -19.60 1.63
C LEU A 123 -5.60 -18.06 1.64
N ARG A 124 -4.41 -17.48 1.79
CA ARG A 124 -4.20 -16.03 1.75
C ARG A 124 -4.46 -15.43 0.36
N MET A 125 -4.15 -16.16 -0.71
CA MET A 125 -4.49 -15.75 -2.07
C MET A 125 -5.99 -15.80 -2.32
N ARG A 126 -6.68 -16.86 -1.86
CA ARG A 126 -8.14 -16.97 -1.96
C ARG A 126 -8.88 -15.87 -1.22
N TYR A 127 -8.38 -15.48 -0.04
CA TYR A 127 -8.95 -14.42 0.78
C TYR A 127 -8.04 -13.19 0.82
N ARG A 128 -7.53 -12.77 -0.33
CA ARG A 128 -6.54 -11.69 -0.46
C ARG A 128 -6.97 -10.39 0.22
N TYR A 129 -8.24 -10.06 0.21
CA TYR A 129 -8.81 -8.88 0.87
C TYR A 129 -8.65 -8.90 2.40
N LEU A 130 -8.56 -10.08 3.03
CA LEU A 130 -8.22 -10.22 4.45
C LEU A 130 -6.70 -10.14 4.67
N ASP A 131 -5.91 -10.78 3.80
CA ASP A 131 -4.45 -10.73 3.86
C ASP A 131 -3.92 -9.29 3.73
N LEU A 132 -4.59 -8.44 2.94
CA LEU A 132 -4.27 -7.01 2.80
C LEU A 132 -4.43 -6.20 4.11
N ARG A 133 -5.12 -6.73 5.12
CA ARG A 133 -5.22 -6.11 6.45
C ARG A 133 -3.96 -6.30 7.31
N ARG A 134 -3.08 -7.25 6.96
CA ARG A 134 -1.81 -7.48 7.65
C ARG A 134 -0.83 -6.36 7.36
N ASN A 135 -0.04 -5.96 8.37
CA ASN A 135 0.91 -4.85 8.25
C ASN A 135 1.93 -5.10 7.14
N VAL A 136 2.52 -6.30 7.10
CA VAL A 136 3.54 -6.69 6.11
C VAL A 136 3.09 -6.54 4.66
N ILE A 137 1.80 -6.69 4.36
CA ILE A 137 1.26 -6.49 3.01
C ILE A 137 0.87 -5.04 2.79
N ARG A 138 0.23 -4.43 3.79
CA ARG A 138 -0.18 -3.03 3.74
C ARG A 138 1.01 -2.09 3.56
N GLU A 139 2.12 -2.33 4.27
CA GLU A 139 3.35 -1.54 4.15
C GLU A 139 3.96 -1.58 2.75
N LYS A 140 3.88 -2.74 2.07
CA LYS A 140 4.31 -2.85 0.66
C LYS A 140 3.48 -1.96 -0.27
N LEU A 141 2.16 -1.90 -0.07
CA LEU A 141 1.28 -1.02 -0.85
C LEU A 141 1.53 0.46 -0.52
N GLN A 142 1.77 0.78 0.75
CA GLN A 142 2.11 2.14 1.17
C GLN A 142 3.49 2.56 0.63
N LEU A 143 4.47 1.65 0.62
CA LEU A 143 5.77 1.87 0.01
C LEU A 143 5.62 2.20 -1.49
N ARG A 144 4.86 1.37 -2.22
CA ARG A 144 4.57 1.61 -3.63
C ARG A 144 3.90 2.98 -3.85
N HIS A 145 2.90 3.32 -3.03
CA HIS A 145 2.23 4.62 -3.10
C HIS A 145 3.23 5.78 -2.93
N ARG A 146 4.09 5.72 -1.91
CA ARG A 146 5.12 6.75 -1.68
C ARG A 146 6.11 6.84 -2.84
N MET A 147 6.57 5.70 -3.36
CA MET A 147 7.45 5.68 -4.54
C MET A 147 6.82 6.39 -5.74
N MET A 148 5.53 6.15 -6.01
CA MET A 148 4.83 6.81 -7.12
C MET A 148 4.70 8.32 -6.90
N GLN A 149 4.43 8.78 -5.68
CA GLN A 149 4.35 10.21 -5.35
C GLN A 149 5.73 10.89 -5.46
N GLU A 150 6.78 10.26 -4.94
CA GLU A 150 8.14 10.80 -5.02
C GLU A 150 8.67 10.81 -6.45
N THR A 151 8.31 9.81 -7.28
CA THR A 151 8.60 9.82 -8.71
C THR A 151 7.98 11.03 -9.39
N ARG A 152 6.67 11.28 -9.16
CA ARG A 152 6.01 12.47 -9.73
C ARG A 152 6.65 13.76 -9.27
N SER A 153 6.95 13.87 -7.98
CA SER A 153 7.62 15.06 -7.42
C SER A 153 9.00 15.31 -8.04
N TYR A 154 9.77 14.26 -8.26
CA TYR A 154 11.08 14.37 -8.90
C TYR A 154 10.96 14.76 -10.38
N MET A 155 10.09 14.06 -11.12
CA MET A 155 9.91 14.29 -12.56
C MET A 155 9.37 15.69 -12.85
N ASP A 156 8.44 16.18 -12.05
CA ASP A 156 7.91 17.55 -12.14
C ASP A 156 9.03 18.59 -11.94
N LYS A 157 9.88 18.43 -10.92
CA LYS A 157 11.05 19.29 -10.70
C LYS A 157 12.05 19.27 -11.85
N GLN A 158 12.12 18.16 -12.59
CA GLN A 158 12.93 18.02 -13.81
C GLN A 158 12.18 18.48 -15.07
N GLN A 159 11.02 19.13 -14.91
CA GLN A 159 10.20 19.67 -15.99
C GLN A 159 9.63 18.63 -16.96
N PHE A 160 9.42 17.39 -16.50
CA PHE A 160 8.69 16.39 -17.25
C PHE A 160 7.19 16.63 -17.13
N ILE A 161 6.48 16.36 -18.22
CA ILE A 161 5.01 16.40 -18.29
C ILE A 161 4.48 14.97 -18.19
N GLU A 162 3.62 14.69 -17.23
CA GLU A 162 2.93 13.40 -17.16
C GLU A 162 1.77 13.39 -18.17
N VAL A 163 1.84 12.48 -19.13
CA VAL A 163 0.79 12.33 -20.16
C VAL A 163 0.26 10.92 -20.15
N GLU A 164 -1.04 10.76 -19.92
CA GLU A 164 -1.73 9.48 -20.01
C GLU A 164 -2.00 9.11 -21.46
N THR A 165 -1.52 7.93 -21.87
CA THR A 165 -1.67 7.43 -23.25
C THR A 165 -2.76 6.37 -23.35
N PRO A 166 -3.36 6.15 -24.54
CA PRO A 166 -4.36 5.11 -24.75
C PRO A 166 -3.85 3.71 -24.43
N VAL A 167 -4.75 2.87 -23.88
CA VAL A 167 -4.48 1.45 -23.57
C VAL A 167 -5.04 0.52 -24.64
N LEU A 168 -6.16 0.85 -25.28
CA LEU A 168 -6.69 0.11 -26.41
C LEU A 168 -6.08 0.65 -27.70
N ILE A 169 -5.05 -0.01 -28.19
CA ILE A 169 -4.24 0.47 -29.31
C ILE A 169 -4.22 -0.54 -30.46
N LYS A 170 -3.59 -0.17 -31.56
CA LYS A 170 -3.22 -1.11 -32.63
C LYS A 170 -1.99 -1.91 -32.20
N SER A 171 -1.95 -3.19 -32.53
CA SER A 171 -0.76 -4.03 -32.31
C SER A 171 0.50 -3.39 -32.88
N THR A 172 1.55 -3.37 -32.06
CA THR A 172 2.88 -2.87 -32.43
C THR A 172 3.92 -3.95 -32.14
N PRO A 173 4.82 -4.28 -33.09
CA PRO A 173 5.83 -5.31 -32.90
C PRO A 173 6.95 -4.81 -31.98
N GLU A 174 6.83 -5.01 -30.67
CA GLU A 174 7.81 -4.56 -29.66
C GLU A 174 8.62 -5.71 -29.02
N GLY A 175 8.61 -6.91 -29.65
CA GLY A 175 9.45 -8.04 -29.23
C GLY A 175 8.74 -9.11 -28.40
N ALA A 176 7.67 -8.80 -27.69
CA ALA A 176 6.79 -9.76 -27.03
C ALA A 176 5.51 -10.01 -27.86
N ARG A 177 4.70 -11.00 -27.47
CA ARG A 177 3.35 -11.15 -28.00
C ARG A 177 2.40 -10.18 -27.30
N ASP A 178 1.42 -9.67 -28.05
CA ASP A 178 0.41 -8.78 -27.52
C ASP A 178 -0.76 -9.57 -26.93
N PHE A 179 -1.31 -9.09 -25.81
CA PHE A 179 -2.67 -9.42 -25.43
C PHE A 179 -3.65 -8.67 -26.33
N VAL A 180 -4.63 -9.36 -26.88
CA VAL A 180 -5.60 -8.77 -27.80
C VAL A 180 -7.00 -8.77 -27.20
N VAL A 181 -7.74 -7.70 -27.48
CA VAL A 181 -9.13 -7.52 -27.06
C VAL A 181 -10.02 -7.44 -28.29
N PRO A 182 -10.98 -8.36 -28.49
CA PRO A 182 -11.85 -8.33 -29.67
C PRO A 182 -12.73 -7.08 -29.68
N SER A 183 -12.87 -6.46 -30.85
CA SER A 183 -13.78 -5.34 -31.05
C SER A 183 -15.22 -5.84 -31.19
N ARG A 184 -16.11 -5.34 -30.34
CA ARG A 184 -17.55 -5.63 -30.47
C ARG A 184 -18.20 -4.87 -31.64
N VAL A 185 -17.65 -3.69 -31.95
CA VAL A 185 -18.22 -2.79 -32.97
C VAL A 185 -17.75 -3.21 -34.38
N ASN A 186 -16.51 -3.69 -34.49
CA ASN A 186 -15.93 -4.11 -35.77
C ASN A 186 -15.65 -5.63 -35.75
N PRO A 187 -16.57 -6.46 -36.25
CA PRO A 187 -16.38 -7.92 -36.25
C PRO A 187 -15.10 -8.33 -36.99
N GLY A 188 -14.30 -9.20 -36.36
CA GLY A 188 -13.02 -9.70 -36.89
C GLY A 188 -11.82 -8.78 -36.62
N GLU A 189 -12.02 -7.63 -36.01
CA GLU A 189 -10.93 -6.72 -35.60
C GLU A 189 -10.66 -6.79 -34.08
N PHE A 190 -9.42 -6.42 -33.71
CA PHE A 190 -8.93 -6.49 -32.33
C PHE A 190 -8.15 -5.23 -31.97
N TYR A 191 -8.29 -4.82 -30.73
CA TYR A 191 -7.34 -3.94 -30.07
C TYR A 191 -6.22 -4.78 -29.45
N ALA A 192 -5.03 -4.19 -29.31
CA ALA A 192 -3.94 -4.74 -28.53
C ALA A 192 -3.77 -3.95 -27.22
N LEU A 193 -3.29 -4.62 -26.17
CA LEU A 193 -2.84 -3.97 -24.95
C LEU A 193 -1.36 -3.59 -25.11
N PRO A 194 -0.93 -2.38 -24.69
CA PRO A 194 0.41 -1.90 -24.96
C PRO A 194 1.49 -2.66 -24.19
N GLN A 195 2.55 -3.06 -24.85
CA GLN A 195 3.77 -3.57 -24.21
C GLN A 195 4.58 -2.44 -23.57
N SER A 196 4.50 -1.25 -24.14
CA SER A 196 4.94 0.05 -23.63
C SER A 196 4.20 1.14 -24.42
N PRO A 197 4.19 2.41 -23.99
CA PRO A 197 3.59 3.52 -24.75
C PRO A 197 4.51 4.04 -25.88
N GLN A 198 5.32 3.17 -26.50
CA GLN A 198 6.42 3.54 -27.40
C GLN A 198 6.01 4.47 -28.54
N THR A 199 4.94 4.15 -29.26
CA THR A 199 4.47 4.97 -30.38
C THR A 199 4.01 6.36 -29.90
N PHE A 200 3.30 6.41 -28.77
CA PHE A 200 2.74 7.66 -28.26
C PHE A 200 3.83 8.59 -27.73
N LYS A 201 4.82 8.07 -27.00
CA LYS A 201 5.91 8.91 -26.50
C LYS A 201 6.77 9.48 -27.64
N GLN A 202 6.99 8.72 -28.71
CA GLN A 202 7.63 9.24 -29.92
C GLN A 202 6.81 10.36 -30.57
N LEU A 203 5.49 10.19 -30.68
CA LEU A 203 4.59 11.22 -31.19
C LEU A 203 4.60 12.48 -30.33
N LEU A 204 4.69 12.34 -29.01
CA LEU A 204 4.82 13.46 -28.08
C LEU A 204 6.12 14.24 -28.33
N MET A 205 7.26 13.54 -28.52
CA MET A 205 8.53 14.21 -28.87
C MET A 205 8.42 14.97 -30.21
N VAL A 206 7.84 14.35 -31.24
CA VAL A 206 7.58 15.02 -32.55
C VAL A 206 6.64 16.22 -32.40
N SER A 207 5.73 16.17 -31.43
CA SER A 207 4.78 17.25 -31.11
C SER A 207 5.37 18.37 -30.23
N GLY A 208 6.64 18.28 -29.85
CA GLY A 208 7.34 19.30 -29.08
C GLY A 208 7.23 19.18 -27.57
N PHE A 209 6.86 18.00 -27.04
CA PHE A 209 6.91 17.71 -25.60
C PHE A 209 8.32 17.22 -25.24
N ASP A 210 9.24 18.09 -25.01
CA ASP A 210 10.67 17.79 -24.82
C ASP A 210 10.96 16.77 -23.71
N ARG A 211 10.10 16.68 -22.69
CA ARG A 211 10.24 15.78 -21.55
C ARG A 211 8.88 15.21 -21.18
N TYR A 212 8.71 13.95 -21.42
CA TYR A 212 7.51 13.17 -21.11
C TYR A 212 7.81 12.11 -20.08
N PHE A 213 6.86 11.83 -19.18
CA PHE A 213 6.84 10.60 -18.41
C PHE A 213 5.41 10.11 -18.17
N GLN A 214 5.31 8.84 -17.79
CA GLN A 214 4.06 8.22 -17.35
C GLN A 214 4.37 7.05 -16.40
N ILE A 215 3.56 6.89 -15.33
CA ILE A 215 3.55 5.66 -14.53
C ILE A 215 2.47 4.77 -15.12
N VAL A 216 2.86 3.89 -16.05
CA VAL A 216 1.97 3.20 -16.98
C VAL A 216 1.91 1.69 -16.74
N LYS A 217 0.72 1.12 -16.94
CA LYS A 217 0.51 -0.33 -17.04
C LYS A 217 0.97 -0.82 -18.40
N CYS A 218 1.80 -1.88 -18.38
CA CYS A 218 2.31 -2.56 -19.57
C CYS A 218 1.93 -4.03 -19.52
N PHE A 219 1.77 -4.63 -20.70
CA PHE A 219 1.26 -5.98 -20.88
C PHE A 219 2.16 -6.75 -21.85
N ARG A 220 2.61 -7.94 -21.47
CA ARG A 220 3.42 -8.81 -22.33
C ARG A 220 3.01 -10.26 -22.15
N ASP A 221 2.61 -10.91 -23.23
CA ASP A 221 2.27 -12.34 -23.25
C ASP A 221 3.55 -13.16 -23.45
N GLU A 222 4.32 -13.29 -22.38
CA GLU A 222 5.59 -14.00 -22.31
C GLU A 222 5.57 -15.06 -21.19
N ASP A 223 6.55 -15.97 -21.22
CA ASP A 223 6.75 -16.94 -20.16
C ASP A 223 7.03 -16.27 -18.83
N LEU A 224 6.29 -16.69 -17.80
CA LEU A 224 6.43 -16.15 -16.45
C LEU A 224 7.76 -16.60 -15.84
N ARG A 225 8.39 -15.70 -15.09
CA ARG A 225 9.53 -15.98 -14.22
C ARG A 225 9.23 -15.46 -12.81
N ALA A 226 10.12 -15.76 -11.84
CA ALA A 226 9.91 -15.38 -10.45
C ALA A 226 9.63 -13.87 -10.24
N ASP A 227 10.22 -13.03 -11.07
CA ASP A 227 10.15 -11.55 -11.04
C ASP A 227 9.35 -10.94 -12.22
N ARG A 228 8.82 -11.75 -13.14
CA ARG A 228 8.10 -11.29 -14.32
C ARG A 228 6.62 -11.64 -14.26
N GLN A 229 5.78 -10.65 -14.50
CA GLN A 229 4.33 -10.77 -14.58
C GLN A 229 3.85 -10.31 -15.95
N PRO A 230 2.75 -10.89 -16.49
CA PRO A 230 2.19 -10.49 -17.78
C PRO A 230 1.65 -9.06 -17.77
N GLU A 231 1.29 -8.56 -16.60
CA GLU A 231 0.89 -7.17 -16.34
C GLU A 231 1.82 -6.56 -15.29
N PHE A 232 2.47 -5.47 -15.62
CA PHE A 232 3.39 -4.77 -14.73
C PHE A 232 3.33 -3.26 -14.92
N THR A 233 4.02 -2.51 -14.08
CA THR A 233 4.04 -1.05 -14.14
C THR A 233 5.44 -0.57 -14.47
N GLN A 234 5.56 0.38 -15.41
CA GLN A 234 6.78 1.09 -15.73
C GLN A 234 6.70 2.55 -15.27
N ILE A 235 7.84 3.12 -14.91
CA ILE A 235 8.07 4.55 -14.98
C ILE A 235 8.65 4.76 -16.38
N ASP A 236 7.80 5.12 -17.32
CA ASP A 236 8.18 5.32 -18.73
C ASP A 236 8.48 6.78 -18.97
N CYS A 237 9.57 7.06 -19.68
CA CYS A 237 10.05 8.42 -19.92
C CYS A 237 10.60 8.55 -21.33
N GLU A 238 10.52 9.78 -21.88
CA GLU A 238 11.17 10.15 -23.14
C GLU A 238 11.69 11.58 -23.04
N MET A 239 12.87 11.84 -23.60
CA MET A 239 13.51 13.15 -23.64
C MET A 239 14.02 13.48 -25.03
N ALA A 240 13.83 14.74 -25.45
CA ALA A 240 14.39 15.29 -26.67
C ALA A 240 15.62 16.16 -26.37
N PHE A 241 16.46 16.38 -27.36
CA PHE A 241 17.64 17.28 -27.33
C PHE A 241 18.66 16.90 -26.23
N VAL A 242 18.87 15.62 -25.99
CA VAL A 242 19.74 15.10 -24.94
C VAL A 242 20.74 14.10 -25.48
N ASN A 243 21.88 13.95 -24.79
CA ASN A 243 22.84 12.89 -25.02
C ASN A 243 22.75 11.79 -23.94
N GLN A 244 23.62 10.77 -24.03
CA GLN A 244 23.62 9.64 -23.11
C GLN A 244 23.85 10.08 -21.65
N GLU A 245 24.75 11.02 -21.40
CA GLU A 245 25.08 11.48 -20.05
C GLU A 245 23.90 12.20 -19.39
N ASP A 246 23.10 12.94 -20.16
CA ASP A 246 21.90 13.62 -19.65
C ASP A 246 20.87 12.60 -19.16
N ILE A 247 20.70 11.47 -19.87
CA ILE A 247 19.83 10.37 -19.47
C ILE A 247 20.34 9.71 -18.18
N LEU A 248 21.65 9.34 -18.16
CA LEU A 248 22.25 8.70 -16.99
C LEU A 248 22.10 9.58 -15.73
N ASN A 249 22.46 10.85 -15.84
CA ASN A 249 22.35 11.80 -14.72
C ASN A 249 20.91 11.98 -14.22
N THR A 250 19.95 12.07 -15.14
CA THR A 250 18.53 12.22 -14.78
C THR A 250 18.02 11.01 -14.01
N PHE A 251 18.31 9.79 -14.46
CA PHE A 251 17.80 8.58 -13.83
C PHE A 251 18.61 8.15 -12.61
N GLU A 252 19.93 8.40 -12.58
CA GLU A 252 20.70 8.29 -11.33
C GLU A 252 20.14 9.19 -10.24
N GLY A 253 19.81 10.45 -10.60
CA GLY A 253 19.16 11.38 -9.71
C GLY A 253 17.80 10.88 -9.21
N LEU A 254 16.96 10.31 -10.08
CA LEU A 254 15.69 9.70 -9.71
C LEU A 254 15.86 8.55 -8.71
N ILE A 255 16.80 7.64 -8.98
CA ILE A 255 17.05 6.49 -8.10
C ILE A 255 17.54 6.96 -6.73
N LYS A 256 18.51 7.86 -6.68
CA LYS A 256 19.01 8.45 -5.44
C LYS A 256 17.89 9.14 -4.65
N HIS A 257 17.04 9.93 -5.33
CA HIS A 257 15.88 10.57 -4.72
C HIS A 257 14.92 9.55 -4.10
N LEU A 258 14.57 8.50 -4.83
CA LEU A 258 13.65 7.46 -4.34
C LEU A 258 14.21 6.72 -3.13
N PHE A 259 15.47 6.31 -3.15
CA PHE A 259 16.09 5.63 -2.01
C PHE A 259 16.16 6.53 -0.78
N SER A 260 16.57 7.77 -0.95
CA SER A 260 16.62 8.76 0.14
C SER A 260 15.23 9.06 0.72
N SER A 261 14.26 9.45 -0.14
CA SER A 261 12.92 9.89 0.31
C SER A 261 12.06 8.76 0.87
N VAL A 262 12.17 7.55 0.30
CA VAL A 262 11.27 6.43 0.62
C VAL A 262 11.87 5.48 1.65
N LYS A 263 13.19 5.27 1.62
CA LYS A 263 13.91 4.34 2.49
C LYS A 263 14.84 5.02 3.49
N GLY A 264 15.11 6.31 3.35
CA GLY A 264 16.11 7.01 4.17
C GLY A 264 17.55 6.53 3.91
N VAL A 265 17.83 5.99 2.73
CA VAL A 265 19.13 5.45 2.35
C VAL A 265 19.81 6.39 1.37
N ASP A 266 21.01 6.84 1.71
CA ASP A 266 21.89 7.54 0.78
C ASP A 266 22.71 6.50 0.00
N LEU A 267 22.56 6.47 -1.33
CA LEU A 267 23.32 5.57 -2.21
C LEU A 267 24.75 6.05 -2.49
N GLY A 268 25.08 7.29 -2.14
CA GLY A 268 26.39 7.85 -2.40
C GLY A 268 26.73 7.92 -3.90
N HIS A 269 28.00 7.58 -4.22
CA HIS A 269 28.46 7.52 -5.61
C HIS A 269 27.99 6.23 -6.29
N VAL A 270 27.40 6.37 -7.48
CA VAL A 270 27.01 5.24 -8.35
C VAL A 270 28.12 5.05 -9.39
N PRO A 271 28.88 3.94 -9.35
CA PRO A 271 29.96 3.71 -10.29
C PRO A 271 29.45 3.39 -11.69
N HIS A 272 30.06 3.99 -12.69
CA HIS A 272 29.82 3.63 -14.10
C HIS A 272 30.75 2.48 -14.51
N MET A 273 30.21 1.52 -15.22
CA MET A 273 30.94 0.34 -15.67
C MET A 273 30.77 0.16 -17.19
N THR A 274 31.85 -0.20 -17.88
CA THR A 274 31.77 -0.53 -19.29
C THR A 274 31.10 -1.90 -19.51
N PHE A 275 30.50 -2.12 -20.67
CA PHE A 275 29.97 -3.44 -21.04
C PHE A 275 31.04 -4.54 -20.95
N ALA A 276 32.25 -4.25 -21.39
CA ALA A 276 33.36 -5.20 -21.34
C ALA A 276 33.71 -5.62 -19.90
N ASP A 277 33.70 -4.66 -18.96
CA ASP A 277 33.95 -4.95 -17.54
C ASP A 277 32.80 -5.70 -16.89
N ALA A 278 31.53 -5.34 -17.25
CA ALA A 278 30.37 -6.06 -16.75
C ALA A 278 30.40 -7.53 -17.18
N MET A 279 30.66 -7.79 -18.45
CA MET A 279 30.82 -9.17 -18.96
C MET A 279 31.98 -9.91 -18.31
N LYS A 280 33.13 -9.25 -18.10
CA LYS A 280 34.31 -9.85 -17.52
C LYS A 280 34.15 -10.23 -16.05
N TYR A 281 33.52 -9.36 -15.25
CA TYR A 281 33.43 -9.53 -13.79
C TYR A 281 32.16 -10.16 -13.30
N TYR A 282 31.05 -10.02 -14.04
CA TYR A 282 29.71 -10.45 -13.61
C TYR A 282 29.04 -11.41 -14.58
N GLY A 283 29.56 -11.56 -15.81
CA GLY A 283 28.97 -12.47 -16.83
C GLY A 283 27.61 -12.03 -17.37
N ASN A 284 27.24 -10.76 -17.18
CA ASN A 284 25.95 -10.19 -17.60
C ASN A 284 26.17 -8.95 -18.43
#